data_542822057c6bc12e3b7ff9889873c8ee
#
_entry.id   542822057c6bc12e3b7ff9889873c8ee
#
_cell.length_a   1.000
_cell.length_b   1.000
_cell.length_c   1.000
_cell.angle_alpha   90.00
_cell.angle_beta   90.00
_cell.angle_gamma   90.00
#
_symmetry.space_group_name_H-M   'P 1'
#
loop_
_entity.id
_entity.type
_entity.pdbx_description
1 polymer ?
#
loop_
_entity_poly.entity_id
_entity_poly.type
_entity_poly.pdbx_seq_one_letter_code
_entity_poly.pdbx_strand_id
1 'polypeptide(L)'
;QYGTISDSYREIKLLALFLNDFGEDMASLRSEIPTIRILPGDMHTVRTACRHDADHGYVFFNNYQRRWKMDDHPQVKLEGLLDGKASVGFPAFDLKEGMYGFFPYNMKLNDAVLHTALATPLCVLHTKKGDAFVFYGDLDPQIQWEGDARAELCLISRQEALNAWKVHLDQDYLVLSENYVWEENGELVVTGSGKTMIAVYPAVEKGIVDFKECGKRGNFTLYERIYKAQEPEAELVCKEQDKEKAVYELKLAYPGEKNYHDAFAFLTWYGNRMEVFDGEEKINDYFYTGQEALLSLGYFEFPEKLKLVVYPLHPGDPIFLEKQPDAADGCACKIEKLHVETIFR
;
A
#
# COMPACT_ATOMS: atom_id res chain seq x y z
N GLN A 1 -2.71 -7.92 -9.85
CA GLN A 1 -3.29 -8.84 -10.82
C GLN A 1 -2.76 -8.47 -12.20
N TYR A 2 -2.49 -9.44 -13.07
CA TYR A 2 -1.98 -9.22 -14.43
C TYR A 2 -0.73 -8.32 -14.51
N GLY A 3 0.29 -8.64 -13.69
CA GLY A 3 1.58 -7.93 -13.69
C GLY A 3 1.60 -6.58 -12.96
N THR A 4 0.47 -6.14 -12.39
CA THR A 4 0.39 -4.84 -11.69
C THR A 4 0.15 -4.97 -10.19
N ILE A 5 0.65 -4.00 -9.42
CA ILE A 5 0.45 -3.85 -7.98
C ILE A 5 -0.46 -2.65 -7.73
N SER A 6 -1.66 -2.93 -7.24
CA SER A 6 -2.66 -1.91 -6.91
C SER A 6 -2.48 -1.36 -5.49
N ASP A 7 -3.15 -0.25 -5.19
CA ASP A 7 -3.19 0.32 -3.84
C ASP A 7 -3.73 -0.67 -2.81
N SER A 8 -4.75 -1.47 -3.18
CA SER A 8 -5.28 -2.53 -2.31
C SER A 8 -4.24 -3.60 -1.96
N TYR A 9 -3.33 -3.94 -2.87
CA TYR A 9 -2.22 -4.84 -2.57
C TYR A 9 -1.29 -4.22 -1.53
N ARG A 10 -0.96 -2.93 -1.66
CA ARG A 10 -0.08 -2.23 -0.72
C ARG A 10 -0.70 -2.19 0.69
N GLU A 11 -2.00 -1.95 0.79
CA GLU A 11 -2.72 -2.00 2.08
C GLU A 11 -2.74 -3.41 2.69
N ILE A 12 -3.05 -4.43 1.90
CA ILE A 12 -3.06 -5.83 2.38
C ILE A 12 -1.64 -6.28 2.76
N LYS A 13 -0.61 -5.80 2.08
CA LYS A 13 0.79 -6.10 2.39
C LYS A 13 1.17 -5.65 3.81
N LEU A 14 0.65 -4.53 4.31
CA LEU A 14 0.90 -4.12 5.70
C LEU A 14 0.41 -5.18 6.69
N LEU A 15 -0.80 -5.68 6.48
CA LEU A 15 -1.35 -6.75 7.32
C LEU A 15 -0.58 -8.05 7.16
N ALA A 16 -0.19 -8.41 5.93
CA ALA A 16 0.56 -9.63 5.66
C ALA A 16 1.94 -9.61 6.34
N LEU A 17 2.67 -8.49 6.25
CA LEU A 17 3.97 -8.33 6.93
C LEU A 17 3.82 -8.45 8.45
N PHE A 18 2.81 -7.83 9.03
CA PHE A 18 2.52 -7.95 10.46
C PHE A 18 2.19 -9.40 10.85
N LEU A 19 1.29 -10.04 10.13
CA LEU A 19 0.84 -11.39 10.48
C LEU A 19 1.94 -12.46 10.28
N ASN A 20 2.88 -12.24 9.37
CA ASN A 20 4.00 -13.17 9.20
C ASN A 20 4.90 -13.22 10.44
N ASP A 21 5.12 -12.09 11.10
CA ASP A 21 6.06 -12.00 12.22
C ASP A 21 5.35 -12.01 13.59
N PHE A 22 4.11 -11.54 13.69
CA PHE A 22 3.36 -11.40 14.95
C PHE A 22 2.02 -12.16 14.93
N GLY A 23 1.73 -12.92 13.88
CA GLY A 23 0.43 -13.57 13.71
C GLY A 23 0.14 -14.67 14.73
N GLU A 24 1.15 -15.44 15.14
CA GLU A 24 0.99 -16.47 16.18
C GLU A 24 0.65 -15.84 17.52
N ASP A 25 1.34 -14.76 17.89
CA ASP A 25 1.04 -13.97 19.08
C ASP A 25 -0.39 -13.42 19.02
N MET A 26 -0.74 -12.70 17.96
CA MET A 26 -2.08 -12.15 17.74
C MET A 26 -3.18 -13.22 17.80
N ALA A 27 -2.93 -14.41 17.24
CA ALA A 27 -3.92 -15.50 17.22
C ALA A 27 -4.16 -16.12 18.59
N SER A 28 -3.17 -16.11 19.48
CA SER A 28 -3.26 -16.65 20.84
C SER A 28 -4.13 -15.79 21.76
N LEU A 29 -4.28 -14.50 21.46
CA LEU A 29 -4.99 -13.53 22.28
C LEU A 29 -6.50 -13.64 22.13
N ARG A 30 -7.23 -13.39 23.23
CA ARG A 30 -8.68 -13.34 23.26
C ARG A 30 -9.19 -12.02 22.67
N SER A 31 -10.29 -12.08 21.95
CA SER A 31 -10.99 -10.88 21.47
C SER A 31 -11.95 -10.36 22.52
N GLU A 32 -11.85 -9.07 22.82
CA GLU A 32 -12.81 -8.35 23.64
C GLU A 32 -13.52 -7.30 22.79
N ILE A 33 -14.84 -7.41 22.68
CA ILE A 33 -15.67 -6.46 21.95
C ILE A 33 -16.29 -5.50 22.97
N PRO A 34 -16.24 -4.17 22.71
CA PRO A 34 -16.84 -3.21 23.62
C PRO A 34 -18.33 -3.50 23.87
N THR A 35 -18.78 -3.29 25.10
CA THR A 35 -20.18 -3.48 25.50
C THR A 35 -21.13 -2.49 24.84
N ILE A 36 -20.61 -1.34 24.39
CA ILE A 36 -21.39 -0.33 23.67
C ILE A 36 -21.50 -0.74 22.21
N ARG A 37 -22.72 -1.07 21.78
CA ARG A 37 -22.99 -1.37 20.38
C ARG A 37 -23.14 -0.08 19.58
N ILE A 38 -22.20 0.19 18.71
CA ILE A 38 -22.25 1.33 17.79
C ILE A 38 -23.14 0.96 16.60
N LEU A 39 -24.12 1.80 16.29
CA LEU A 39 -25.04 1.60 15.17
C LEU A 39 -24.47 2.17 13.87
N PRO A 40 -24.86 1.61 12.70
CA PRO A 40 -24.65 2.28 11.44
C PRO A 40 -25.28 3.68 11.46
N GLY A 41 -24.54 4.71 11.11
CA GLY A 41 -25.02 6.10 11.20
C GLY A 41 -24.53 6.86 12.44
N ASP A 42 -23.92 6.19 13.42
CA ASP A 42 -23.21 6.86 14.49
C ASP A 42 -21.83 7.29 13.98
N MET A 43 -21.70 8.60 13.74
CA MET A 43 -20.46 9.24 13.25
C MET A 43 -19.65 9.90 14.39
N HIS A 44 -20.14 9.79 15.62
CA HIS A 44 -19.61 10.51 16.76
C HIS A 44 -18.84 9.62 17.74
N THR A 45 -19.07 8.32 17.72
CA THR A 45 -18.46 7.39 18.69
C THR A 45 -17.21 6.73 18.08
N VAL A 46 -16.08 6.82 18.78
CA VAL A 46 -14.85 6.10 18.41
C VAL A 46 -15.09 4.58 18.54
N ARG A 47 -14.80 3.84 17.50
CA ARG A 47 -14.92 2.39 17.47
C ARG A 47 -13.62 1.77 17.95
N THR A 48 -13.69 0.93 18.98
CA THR A 48 -12.54 0.27 19.56
C THR A 48 -12.81 -1.22 19.77
N ALA A 49 -11.74 -2.03 19.80
CA ALA A 49 -11.75 -3.41 20.21
C ALA A 49 -10.37 -3.77 20.78
N CYS A 50 -10.28 -4.84 21.57
CA CYS A 50 -9.00 -5.33 22.06
C CYS A 50 -8.81 -6.81 21.75
N ARG A 51 -7.57 -7.20 21.55
CA ARG A 51 -7.13 -8.58 21.70
C ARG A 51 -6.05 -8.62 22.78
N HIS A 52 -6.22 -9.49 23.77
CA HIS A 52 -5.37 -9.49 24.95
C HIS A 52 -5.34 -10.85 25.68
N ASP A 53 -4.40 -10.97 26.56
CA ASP A 53 -4.35 -11.98 27.60
C ASP A 53 -4.13 -11.33 28.98
N ALA A 54 -3.47 -12.02 29.91
CA ALA A 54 -3.14 -11.48 31.24
C ALA A 54 -2.02 -10.42 31.20
N ASP A 55 -1.13 -10.46 30.21
CA ASP A 55 0.14 -9.76 30.23
C ASP A 55 0.23 -8.64 29.19
N HIS A 56 -0.33 -8.84 27.97
CA HIS A 56 -0.16 -7.94 26.85
C HIS A 56 -1.36 -7.96 25.88
N GLY A 57 -1.30 -7.13 24.84
CA GLY A 57 -2.31 -7.14 23.81
C GLY A 57 -2.19 -6.04 22.78
N TYR A 58 -3.28 -5.89 22.02
CA TYR A 58 -3.45 -4.88 20.98
C TYR A 58 -4.79 -4.21 21.12
N VAL A 59 -4.79 -2.88 21.09
CA VAL A 59 -6.01 -2.06 21.03
C VAL A 59 -6.23 -1.58 19.60
N PHE A 60 -7.39 -1.90 19.04
CA PHE A 60 -7.82 -1.49 17.72
C PHE A 60 -8.70 -0.26 17.82
N PHE A 61 -8.58 0.64 16.85
CA PHE A 61 -9.44 1.81 16.74
C PHE A 61 -9.81 2.04 15.27
N ASN A 62 -10.98 2.61 15.06
CA ASN A 62 -11.48 2.96 13.74
C ASN A 62 -12.31 4.22 13.80
N ASN A 63 -11.94 5.22 13.01
CA ASN A 63 -12.69 6.46 12.79
C ASN A 63 -12.97 6.66 11.29
N TYR A 64 -13.31 5.57 10.61
CA TYR A 64 -13.65 5.56 9.20
C TYR A 64 -14.97 4.83 8.97
N GLN A 65 -15.83 5.43 8.18
CA GLN A 65 -17.01 4.76 7.62
C GLN A 65 -17.21 5.21 6.19
N ARG A 66 -17.25 4.25 5.27
CA ARG A 66 -17.39 4.53 3.86
C ARG A 66 -18.60 5.41 3.57
N ARG A 67 -18.41 6.49 2.80
CA ARG A 67 -19.40 7.47 2.38
C ARG A 67 -19.98 8.37 3.48
N TRP A 68 -19.43 8.31 4.68
CA TRP A 68 -19.87 9.14 5.79
C TRP A 68 -18.68 9.92 6.32
N LYS A 69 -18.92 11.18 6.64
CA LYS A 69 -17.93 11.99 7.29
C LYS A 69 -18.01 11.71 8.80
N MET A 70 -16.89 11.23 9.34
CA MET A 70 -16.73 11.02 10.78
C MET A 70 -16.32 12.31 11.47
N ASP A 71 -16.62 12.44 12.75
CA ASP A 71 -16.10 13.54 13.56
C ASP A 71 -14.61 13.35 13.84
N ASP A 72 -13.89 14.46 13.95
CA ASP A 72 -12.56 14.48 14.57
C ASP A 72 -12.70 14.38 16.09
N HIS A 73 -11.85 13.55 16.71
CA HIS A 73 -11.83 13.37 18.16
C HIS A 73 -10.50 13.85 18.73
N PRO A 74 -10.44 15.07 19.30
CA PRO A 74 -9.22 15.55 19.93
C PRO A 74 -8.96 14.85 21.25
N GLN A 75 -7.70 14.62 21.56
CA GLN A 75 -7.22 14.10 22.85
C GLN A 75 -7.89 12.78 23.27
N VAL A 76 -8.07 11.86 22.31
CA VAL A 76 -8.57 10.51 22.59
C VAL A 76 -7.56 9.76 23.46
N LYS A 77 -8.06 9.08 24.47
CA LYS A 77 -7.29 8.13 25.29
C LYS A 77 -7.83 6.74 25.06
N LEU A 78 -6.97 5.86 24.57
CA LEU A 78 -7.28 4.45 24.45
C LEU A 78 -6.84 3.71 25.71
N GLU A 79 -7.51 2.61 26.00
CA GLU A 79 -7.14 1.68 27.06
C GLU A 79 -7.03 0.27 26.49
N GLY A 80 -5.87 -0.36 26.68
CA GLY A 80 -5.65 -1.78 26.45
C GLY A 80 -6.13 -2.58 27.65
N LEU A 81 -6.90 -3.64 27.43
CA LEU A 81 -7.41 -4.48 28.49
C LEU A 81 -6.43 -5.61 28.83
N LEU A 82 -6.43 -6.04 30.08
CA LEU A 82 -5.73 -7.23 30.56
C LEU A 82 -6.72 -8.11 31.33
N ASP A 83 -6.38 -9.38 31.50
CA ASP A 83 -7.19 -10.29 32.32
C ASP A 83 -7.29 -9.75 33.75
N GLY A 84 -8.41 -10.00 34.42
CA GLY A 84 -8.64 -9.53 35.78
C GLY A 84 -9.03 -8.06 35.91
N LYS A 85 -9.41 -7.37 34.82
CA LYS A 85 -9.86 -5.97 34.76
C LYS A 85 -8.76 -4.91 34.95
N ALA A 86 -7.51 -5.27 34.87
CA ALA A 86 -6.44 -4.29 34.74
C ALA A 86 -6.46 -3.67 33.32
N SER A 87 -6.02 -2.43 33.18
CA SER A 87 -5.89 -1.76 31.90
C SER A 87 -4.57 -1.02 31.77
N VAL A 88 -4.11 -0.85 30.52
CA VAL A 88 -2.94 -0.06 30.14
C VAL A 88 -3.41 1.15 29.38
N GLY A 89 -3.17 2.34 29.95
CA GLY A 89 -3.56 3.62 29.33
C GLY A 89 -2.54 4.07 28.30
N PHE A 90 -3.03 4.51 27.13
CA PHE A 90 -2.20 5.14 26.11
C PHE A 90 -2.11 6.65 26.29
N PRO A 91 -1.03 7.29 25.84
CA PRO A 91 -0.96 8.72 25.72
C PRO A 91 -2.13 9.27 24.87
N ALA A 92 -2.59 10.49 25.19
CA ALA A 92 -3.65 11.10 24.42
C ALA A 92 -3.16 11.51 23.02
N PHE A 93 -4.01 11.35 22.01
CA PHE A 93 -3.72 11.75 20.63
C PHE A 93 -4.98 12.27 19.92
N ASP A 94 -4.80 13.00 18.83
CA ASP A 94 -5.91 13.46 18.01
C ASP A 94 -6.25 12.40 16.96
N LEU A 95 -7.45 11.83 17.04
CA LEU A 95 -7.97 10.85 16.10
C LEU A 95 -8.81 11.57 15.05
N LYS A 96 -8.24 11.71 13.85
CA LYS A 96 -8.88 12.37 12.71
C LYS A 96 -9.82 11.44 11.95
N GLU A 97 -10.74 12.06 11.20
CA GLU A 97 -11.54 11.32 10.21
C GLU A 97 -10.64 10.48 9.30
N GLY A 98 -11.07 9.27 8.98
CA GLY A 98 -10.35 8.34 8.11
C GLY A 98 -9.25 7.55 8.80
N MET A 99 -8.84 7.89 10.03
CA MET A 99 -7.83 7.15 10.75
C MET A 99 -8.36 5.83 11.29
N TYR A 100 -7.58 4.80 11.13
CA TYR A 100 -7.79 3.48 11.72
C TYR A 100 -6.44 2.78 11.91
N GLY A 101 -6.40 1.80 12.82
CA GLY A 101 -5.20 1.05 13.10
C GLY A 101 -5.29 0.29 14.39
N PHE A 102 -4.14 -0.11 14.89
CA PHE A 102 -4.02 -0.75 16.20
C PHE A 102 -2.67 -0.43 16.82
N PHE A 103 -2.64 -0.39 18.14
CA PHE A 103 -1.42 -0.16 18.92
C PHE A 103 -1.16 -1.33 19.86
N PRO A 104 0.09 -1.77 19.98
CA PRO A 104 0.48 -2.79 20.96
C PRO A 104 0.64 -2.18 22.35
N TYR A 105 0.44 -2.99 23.38
CA TYR A 105 0.81 -2.66 24.75
C TYR A 105 1.41 -3.87 25.47
N ASN A 106 2.38 -3.58 26.34
CA ASN A 106 3.23 -4.56 27.01
C ASN A 106 3.84 -5.60 26.06
N MET A 107 4.13 -5.18 24.83
CA MET A 107 4.62 -6.06 23.76
C MET A 107 6.08 -6.45 24.05
N LYS A 108 6.34 -7.76 24.08
CA LYS A 108 7.70 -8.27 24.28
C LYS A 108 8.48 -8.21 22.97
N LEU A 109 9.62 -7.51 23.00
CA LEU A 109 10.55 -7.35 21.89
C LEU A 109 11.93 -7.82 22.33
N ASN A 110 12.24 -9.10 22.14
CA ASN A 110 13.39 -9.79 22.74
C ASN A 110 13.39 -9.68 24.28
N ASP A 111 14.41 -9.06 24.86
CA ASP A 111 14.54 -8.86 26.31
C ASP A 111 13.87 -7.57 26.82
N ALA A 112 13.37 -6.74 25.92
CA ALA A 112 12.68 -5.50 26.24
C ALA A 112 11.15 -5.67 26.19
N VAL A 113 10.43 -4.86 26.98
CA VAL A 113 8.97 -4.77 26.93
C VAL A 113 8.58 -3.35 26.51
N LEU A 114 7.94 -3.25 25.35
CA LEU A 114 7.33 -2.02 24.88
C LEU A 114 6.01 -1.83 25.61
N HIS A 115 5.99 -0.91 26.61
CA HIS A 115 4.80 -0.67 27.42
C HIS A 115 3.66 -0.11 26.56
N THR A 116 3.89 0.99 25.84
CA THR A 116 2.95 1.55 24.84
C THR A 116 3.71 2.27 23.72
N ALA A 117 3.10 2.30 22.53
CA ALA A 117 3.51 3.16 21.45
C ALA A 117 2.29 3.58 20.61
N LEU A 118 2.23 4.83 20.16
CA LEU A 118 1.24 5.31 19.19
C LEU A 118 1.72 5.01 17.75
N ALA A 119 2.12 3.77 17.53
CA ALA A 119 2.58 3.25 16.24
C ALA A 119 2.17 1.79 16.09
N THR A 120 1.92 1.38 14.87
CA THR A 120 1.50 0.01 14.52
C THR A 120 2.73 -0.84 14.18
N PRO A 121 2.93 -2.04 14.76
CA PRO A 121 4.00 -2.93 14.37
C PRO A 121 3.80 -3.43 12.93
N LEU A 122 4.88 -3.48 12.16
CA LEU A 122 4.87 -3.90 10.76
C LEU A 122 5.54 -5.26 10.55
N CYS A 123 6.80 -5.39 10.96
CA CYS A 123 7.57 -6.62 10.80
C CYS A 123 8.82 -6.62 11.69
N VAL A 124 9.49 -7.75 11.73
CA VAL A 124 10.82 -7.92 12.36
C VAL A 124 11.85 -8.11 11.23
N LEU A 125 12.99 -7.46 11.35
CA LEU A 125 14.14 -7.68 10.47
C LEU A 125 15.20 -8.46 11.26
N HIS A 126 15.48 -9.67 10.82
CA HIS A 126 16.58 -10.49 11.40
C HIS A 126 17.90 -10.05 10.75
N THR A 127 18.62 -9.18 11.45
CA THR A 127 19.87 -8.60 10.96
C THR A 127 21.09 -9.25 11.60
N LYS A 128 22.27 -9.07 11.01
CA LYS A 128 23.55 -9.52 11.59
C LYS A 128 23.87 -8.93 12.97
N LYS A 129 23.21 -7.82 13.33
CA LYS A 129 23.38 -7.14 14.62
C LYS A 129 22.32 -7.55 15.65
N GLY A 130 21.36 -8.39 15.27
CA GLY A 130 20.20 -8.76 16.06
C GLY A 130 18.90 -8.29 15.38
N ASP A 131 17.78 -8.49 16.06
CA ASP A 131 16.48 -8.12 15.52
C ASP A 131 16.25 -6.61 15.59
N ALA A 132 15.70 -6.06 14.51
CA ALA A 132 15.17 -4.70 14.46
C ALA A 132 13.66 -4.75 14.18
N PHE A 133 12.88 -4.11 15.03
CA PHE A 133 11.44 -4.11 14.94
C PHE A 133 10.95 -2.88 14.19
N VAL A 134 10.21 -3.09 13.12
CA VAL A 134 9.69 -2.02 12.29
C VAL A 134 8.28 -1.66 12.71
N PHE A 135 8.05 -0.38 12.97
CA PHE A 135 6.74 0.18 13.30
C PHE A 135 6.41 1.32 12.35
N TYR A 136 5.12 1.55 12.12
CA TYR A 136 4.69 2.67 11.28
C TYR A 136 3.54 3.46 11.90
N GLY A 137 3.46 4.72 11.51
CA GLY A 137 2.38 5.63 11.90
C GLY A 137 2.72 7.06 11.52
N ASP A 138 1.71 7.94 11.59
CA ASP A 138 1.84 9.36 11.30
C ASP A 138 1.69 10.23 12.57
N LEU A 139 1.47 9.61 13.72
CA LEU A 139 1.47 10.26 15.03
C LEU A 139 2.89 10.34 15.60
N ASP A 140 3.10 11.24 16.55
CA ASP A 140 4.25 11.14 17.44
C ASP A 140 4.16 9.78 18.18
N PRO A 141 5.11 8.87 18.01
CA PRO A 141 4.99 7.50 18.52
C PRO A 141 4.97 7.38 20.04
N GLN A 142 5.41 8.37 20.79
CA GLN A 142 5.38 8.46 22.25
C GLN A 142 5.74 7.12 22.94
N ILE A 143 6.88 6.55 22.54
CA ILE A 143 7.32 5.22 22.95
C ILE A 143 7.60 5.19 24.44
N GLN A 144 6.95 4.27 25.13
CA GLN A 144 7.19 3.98 26.56
C GLN A 144 7.68 2.54 26.72
N TRP A 145 8.69 2.36 27.55
CA TRP A 145 9.27 1.06 27.84
C TRP A 145 9.04 0.69 29.31
N GLU A 146 8.91 -0.59 29.57
CA GLU A 146 8.98 -1.12 30.92
C GLU A 146 10.45 -1.42 31.28
N GLY A 147 10.90 -0.90 32.42
CA GLY A 147 12.32 -1.06 32.85
C GLY A 147 13.34 -0.35 31.97
N ASP A 148 14.58 -0.83 31.96
CA ASP A 148 15.73 -0.19 31.29
C ASP A 148 16.09 -0.82 29.94
N ALA A 149 15.61 -2.04 29.65
CA ALA A 149 15.88 -2.72 28.39
C ALA A 149 15.21 -1.99 27.21
N ARG A 150 15.89 -1.94 26.08
CA ARG A 150 15.42 -1.33 24.84
C ARG A 150 15.66 -2.26 23.67
N ALA A 151 14.72 -2.34 22.75
CA ALA A 151 14.89 -3.00 21.47
C ALA A 151 15.24 -1.99 20.38
N GLU A 152 15.88 -2.45 19.32
CA GLU A 152 16.13 -1.63 18.13
C GLU A 152 14.80 -1.40 17.38
N LEU A 153 14.37 -0.15 17.29
CA LEU A 153 13.16 0.24 16.57
C LEU A 153 13.49 1.00 15.30
N CYS A 154 12.86 0.61 14.20
CA CYS A 154 12.82 1.35 12.94
C CYS A 154 11.42 1.94 12.75
N LEU A 155 11.32 3.25 12.86
CA LEU A 155 10.05 3.98 12.72
C LEU A 155 9.94 4.59 11.34
N ILE A 156 8.80 4.35 10.67
CA ILE A 156 8.49 4.89 9.35
C ILE A 156 7.08 5.48 9.33
N SER A 157 6.81 6.39 8.40
CA SER A 157 5.45 6.90 8.18
C SER A 157 4.54 5.83 7.56
N ARG A 158 3.23 6.04 7.60
CA ARG A 158 2.27 5.15 6.94
C ARG A 158 2.50 5.09 5.43
N GLN A 159 2.81 6.22 4.80
CA GLN A 159 3.12 6.26 3.36
C GLN A 159 4.38 5.44 3.02
N GLU A 160 5.41 5.51 3.86
CA GLU A 160 6.61 4.69 3.69
C GLU A 160 6.29 3.21 3.89
N ALA A 161 5.44 2.85 4.83
CA ALA A 161 5.03 1.47 5.06
C ALA A 161 4.28 0.88 3.85
N LEU A 162 3.41 1.64 3.18
CA LEU A 162 2.78 1.22 1.92
C LEU A 162 3.81 0.90 0.83
N ASN A 163 4.95 1.57 0.86
CA ASN A 163 6.08 1.40 -0.07
C ASN A 163 7.20 0.51 0.50
N ALA A 164 6.99 -0.13 1.64
CA ALA A 164 7.98 -0.98 2.29
C ALA A 164 7.97 -2.41 1.71
N TRP A 165 9.16 -2.94 1.47
CA TRP A 165 9.42 -4.29 1.00
C TRP A 165 10.41 -4.94 1.97
N LYS A 166 10.02 -6.04 2.60
CA LYS A 166 10.94 -6.88 3.39
C LYS A 166 11.57 -7.89 2.44
N VAL A 167 12.88 -7.86 2.33
CA VAL A 167 13.66 -8.72 1.42
C VAL A 167 14.74 -9.42 2.22
N HIS A 168 14.90 -10.71 2.01
CA HIS A 168 15.96 -11.51 2.61
C HIS A 168 17.09 -11.74 1.60
N LEU A 169 18.31 -11.34 1.95
CA LEU A 169 19.54 -11.65 1.21
C LEU A 169 20.50 -12.43 2.12
N ASP A 170 21.57 -11.81 2.57
CA ASP A 170 22.46 -12.32 3.62
C ASP A 170 21.97 -12.01 5.04
N GLN A 171 20.94 -11.23 5.15
CA GLN A 171 20.09 -10.87 6.28
C GLN A 171 18.79 -10.25 5.77
N ASP A 172 17.89 -9.86 6.67
CA ASP A 172 16.69 -9.11 6.27
C ASP A 172 17.00 -7.65 6.05
N TYR A 173 16.37 -7.10 5.00
CA TYR A 173 16.40 -5.69 4.65
C TYR A 173 14.99 -5.14 4.49
N LEU A 174 14.79 -3.90 4.94
CA LEU A 174 13.63 -3.09 4.61
C LEU A 174 14.00 -2.13 3.49
N VAL A 175 13.33 -2.27 2.35
CA VAL A 175 13.51 -1.39 1.20
C VAL A 175 12.26 -0.54 1.04
N LEU A 176 12.40 0.78 1.08
CA LEU A 176 11.33 1.73 0.79
C LEU A 176 11.43 2.14 -0.67
N SER A 177 10.42 1.77 -1.46
CA SER A 177 10.36 2.03 -2.90
C SER A 177 8.92 2.04 -3.40
N GLU A 178 8.57 3.02 -4.22
CA GLU A 178 7.30 3.04 -4.96
C GLU A 178 7.27 1.97 -6.05
N ASN A 179 8.45 1.54 -6.51
CA ASN A 179 8.63 0.51 -7.52
C ASN A 179 8.61 -0.89 -6.90
N TYR A 180 8.58 -1.92 -7.75
CA TYR A 180 8.57 -3.31 -7.33
C TYR A 180 9.96 -3.74 -6.89
N VAL A 181 10.03 -4.48 -5.79
CA VAL A 181 11.29 -4.92 -5.19
C VAL A 181 11.17 -6.40 -4.81
N TRP A 182 12.16 -7.20 -5.21
CA TRP A 182 12.27 -8.61 -4.83
C TRP A 182 13.72 -9.08 -4.79
N GLU A 183 13.93 -10.27 -4.31
CA GLU A 183 15.20 -10.98 -4.40
C GLU A 183 15.20 -11.88 -5.64
N GLU A 184 16.29 -11.87 -6.40
CA GLU A 184 16.54 -12.79 -7.50
C GLU A 184 18.00 -13.23 -7.51
N ASN A 185 18.27 -14.53 -7.33
CA ASN A 185 19.62 -15.12 -7.32
C ASN A 185 20.60 -14.52 -6.29
N GLY A 186 20.10 -14.12 -5.12
CA GLY A 186 20.88 -13.50 -4.06
C GLY A 186 21.13 -12.00 -4.24
N GLU A 187 20.52 -11.37 -5.21
CA GLU A 187 20.62 -9.93 -5.49
C GLU A 187 19.28 -9.21 -5.28
N LEU A 188 19.35 -7.94 -4.89
CA LEU A 188 18.20 -7.07 -4.80
C LEU A 188 17.84 -6.54 -6.19
N VAL A 189 16.66 -6.91 -6.68
CA VAL A 189 16.11 -6.37 -7.92
C VAL A 189 15.08 -5.28 -7.60
N VAL A 190 15.22 -4.14 -8.26
CA VAL A 190 14.30 -3.01 -8.15
C VAL A 190 13.90 -2.58 -9.55
N THR A 191 12.60 -2.52 -9.82
CA THR A 191 12.12 -1.96 -11.08
C THR A 191 12.18 -0.43 -11.04
N GLY A 192 12.22 0.20 -12.21
CA GLY A 192 12.18 1.66 -12.28
C GLY A 192 12.14 2.22 -13.69
N SER A 193 11.88 3.51 -13.77
CA SER A 193 11.92 4.32 -14.97
C SER A 193 12.57 5.67 -14.64
N GLY A 194 13.40 6.19 -15.53
CA GLY A 194 14.12 7.44 -15.29
C GLY A 194 14.96 7.40 -14.00
N LYS A 195 14.89 8.45 -13.19
CA LYS A 195 15.61 8.52 -11.91
C LYS A 195 14.81 7.79 -10.83
N THR A 196 15.31 6.64 -10.39
CA THR A 196 14.73 5.84 -9.32
C THR A 196 15.56 5.98 -8.04
N MET A 197 14.89 6.26 -6.93
CA MET A 197 15.49 6.33 -5.60
C MET A 197 14.86 5.29 -4.67
N ILE A 198 15.69 4.67 -3.84
CA ILE A 198 15.27 3.76 -2.78
C ILE A 198 15.96 4.11 -1.47
N ALA A 199 15.31 3.77 -0.34
CA ALA A 199 15.91 3.86 0.97
C ALA A 199 15.98 2.46 1.59
N VAL A 200 17.14 2.05 2.10
CA VAL A 200 17.38 0.69 2.57
C VAL A 200 17.90 0.69 4.01
N TYR A 201 17.31 -0.17 4.84
CA TYR A 201 17.75 -0.43 6.22
C TYR A 201 17.80 -1.94 6.49
N PRO A 202 18.87 -2.44 7.13
CA PRO A 202 20.14 -1.76 7.36
C PRO A 202 20.87 -1.46 6.05
N ALA A 203 21.99 -0.74 6.09
CA ALA A 203 22.80 -0.46 4.91
C ALA A 203 23.34 -1.74 4.27
N VAL A 204 23.32 -1.84 2.94
CA VAL A 204 23.87 -2.99 2.21
C VAL A 204 25.37 -2.87 2.11
N GLU A 205 26.13 -3.75 2.78
CA GLU A 205 27.60 -3.67 2.90
C GLU A 205 28.32 -3.73 1.53
N LYS A 206 27.84 -4.54 0.59
CA LYS A 206 28.42 -4.70 -0.75
C LYS A 206 27.86 -3.73 -1.77
N GLY A 207 26.96 -2.81 -1.36
CA GLY A 207 26.19 -1.98 -2.27
C GLY A 207 25.07 -2.76 -2.97
N ILE A 208 24.36 -2.08 -3.84
CA ILE A 208 23.27 -2.65 -4.67
C ILE A 208 23.70 -2.48 -6.13
N VAL A 209 23.58 -3.56 -6.90
CA VAL A 209 23.99 -3.58 -8.32
C VAL A 209 23.32 -2.43 -9.08
N ASP A 210 24.14 -1.66 -9.81
CA ASP A 210 23.75 -0.50 -10.59
C ASP A 210 23.16 0.69 -9.81
N PHE A 211 23.06 0.59 -8.48
CA PHE A 211 22.64 1.70 -7.63
C PHE A 211 23.85 2.38 -6.98
N LYS A 212 23.85 3.70 -6.95
CA LYS A 212 24.85 4.52 -6.28
C LYS A 212 24.31 5.04 -4.95
N GLU A 213 25.07 4.86 -3.87
CA GLU A 213 24.78 5.52 -2.60
C GLU A 213 24.79 7.04 -2.78
N CYS A 214 23.73 7.73 -2.36
CA CYS A 214 23.56 9.17 -2.54
C CYS A 214 23.27 9.92 -1.23
N GLY A 215 23.24 9.24 -0.08
CA GLY A 215 23.07 9.88 1.22
C GLY A 215 22.42 8.99 2.28
N LYS A 216 21.98 9.63 3.37
CA LYS A 216 21.28 8.97 4.49
C LYS A 216 20.07 9.78 4.93
N ARG A 217 19.05 9.08 5.43
CA ARG A 217 17.87 9.67 6.05
C ARG A 217 17.49 8.84 7.28
N GLY A 218 17.74 9.38 8.47
CA GLY A 218 17.60 8.61 9.72
C GLY A 218 18.46 7.34 9.66
N ASN A 219 17.85 6.18 9.88
CA ASN A 219 18.51 4.88 9.85
C ASN A 219 18.70 4.33 8.42
N PHE A 220 18.11 4.95 7.41
CA PHE A 220 18.15 4.49 6.03
C PHE A 220 19.35 5.05 5.26
N THR A 221 19.96 4.18 4.46
CA THR A 221 20.91 4.59 3.41
C THR A 221 20.12 4.77 2.11
N LEU A 222 20.35 5.89 1.42
CA LEU A 222 19.70 6.25 0.18
C LEU A 222 20.55 5.81 -1.00
N TYR A 223 19.89 5.18 -1.97
CA TYR A 223 20.52 4.75 -3.22
C TYR A 223 19.73 5.32 -4.40
N GLU A 224 20.44 5.65 -5.48
CA GLU A 224 19.83 6.12 -6.74
C GLU A 224 20.36 5.34 -7.92
N ARG A 225 19.49 5.12 -8.91
CA ARG A 225 19.83 4.61 -10.24
C ARG A 225 19.09 5.44 -11.29
N ILE A 226 19.74 5.67 -12.43
CA ILE A 226 19.12 6.33 -13.57
C ILE A 226 18.93 5.29 -14.67
N TYR A 227 17.67 4.93 -14.90
CA TYR A 227 17.29 4.11 -16.03
C TYR A 227 17.18 4.98 -17.28
N LYS A 228 17.71 4.48 -18.39
CA LYS A 228 17.58 5.16 -19.66
C LYS A 228 16.14 4.95 -20.17
N ALA A 229 15.26 5.90 -19.87
CA ALA A 229 13.87 5.85 -20.31
C ALA A 229 13.79 5.80 -21.84
N GLN A 230 13.01 4.87 -22.35
CA GLN A 230 12.60 4.79 -23.73
C GLN A 230 11.07 4.67 -23.69
N GLU A 231 10.36 5.65 -24.26
CA GLU A 231 8.89 5.61 -24.27
C GLU A 231 8.43 4.89 -25.54
N PRO A 232 7.52 3.90 -25.44
CA PRO A 232 6.83 3.36 -26.60
C PRO A 232 6.01 4.46 -27.29
N GLU A 233 6.01 4.47 -28.61
CA GLU A 233 5.02 5.28 -29.33
C GLU A 233 3.64 4.66 -29.13
N ALA A 234 2.66 5.45 -28.72
CA ALA A 234 1.30 5.01 -28.46
C ALA A 234 0.29 5.92 -29.13
N GLU A 235 -0.61 5.34 -29.94
CA GLU A 235 -1.70 6.05 -30.59
C GLU A 235 -3.03 5.47 -30.12
N LEU A 236 -3.90 6.31 -29.52
CA LEU A 236 -5.25 5.93 -29.11
C LEU A 236 -6.27 6.58 -30.05
N VAL A 237 -7.02 5.78 -30.78
CA VAL A 237 -8.00 6.25 -31.77
C VAL A 237 -9.40 5.79 -31.38
N CYS A 238 -10.31 6.72 -31.17
CA CYS A 238 -11.74 6.41 -31.02
C CYS A 238 -12.31 5.96 -32.37
N LYS A 239 -12.78 4.73 -32.44
CA LYS A 239 -13.38 4.13 -33.67
C LYS A 239 -14.90 4.26 -33.73
N GLU A 240 -15.51 4.16 -32.54
CA GLU A 240 -16.97 4.19 -32.40
C GLU A 240 -17.31 4.81 -31.06
N GLN A 241 -18.29 5.67 -30.99
CA GLN A 241 -18.83 6.19 -29.75
C GLN A 241 -20.33 6.47 -29.93
N ASP A 242 -21.12 5.78 -29.13
CA ASP A 242 -22.58 5.95 -29.10
C ASP A 242 -23.07 5.99 -27.63
N LYS A 243 -24.38 5.77 -27.44
CA LYS A 243 -25.00 5.75 -26.09
C LYS A 243 -24.75 4.46 -25.31
N GLU A 244 -24.29 3.39 -26.00
CA GLU A 244 -24.14 2.06 -25.41
C GLU A 244 -22.67 1.75 -25.09
N LYS A 245 -21.73 2.32 -25.85
CA LYS A 245 -20.29 2.08 -25.67
C LYS A 245 -19.42 3.13 -26.38
N ALA A 246 -18.15 3.15 -25.99
CA ALA A 246 -17.07 3.78 -26.76
C ALA A 246 -15.99 2.73 -27.06
N VAL A 247 -15.60 2.61 -28.33
CA VAL A 247 -14.60 1.66 -28.80
C VAL A 247 -13.35 2.39 -29.24
N TYR A 248 -12.24 2.02 -28.69
CA TYR A 248 -10.92 2.57 -29.01
C TYR A 248 -10.00 1.50 -29.57
N GLU A 249 -9.14 1.92 -30.46
CA GLU A 249 -7.98 1.15 -30.91
C GLU A 249 -6.73 1.78 -30.33
N LEU A 250 -5.98 1.03 -29.58
CA LEU A 250 -4.66 1.39 -29.07
C LEU A 250 -3.60 0.71 -29.95
N LYS A 251 -2.76 1.49 -30.61
CA LYS A 251 -1.57 1.00 -31.34
C LYS A 251 -0.32 1.35 -30.56
N LEU A 252 0.60 0.40 -30.52
CA LEU A 252 1.81 0.46 -29.74
C LEU A 252 3.03 0.11 -30.61
N ALA A 253 4.04 0.95 -30.60
CA ALA A 253 5.32 0.66 -31.21
C ALA A 253 6.42 0.71 -30.13
N TYR A 254 7.02 -0.43 -29.90
CA TYR A 254 8.01 -0.59 -28.84
C TYR A 254 9.42 -0.23 -29.34
N PRO A 255 10.30 0.34 -28.50
CA PRO A 255 11.69 0.59 -28.84
C PRO A 255 12.39 -0.71 -29.30
N GLY A 256 13.24 -0.62 -30.31
CA GLY A 256 13.87 -1.80 -30.95
C GLY A 256 14.83 -2.59 -30.05
N GLU A 257 15.47 -1.93 -29.07
CA GLU A 257 16.28 -2.60 -28.05
C GLU A 257 15.40 -2.96 -26.85
N LYS A 258 14.92 -4.21 -26.79
CA LYS A 258 14.11 -4.72 -25.68
C LYS A 258 14.99 -5.02 -24.46
N ASN A 259 15.50 -3.98 -23.81
CA ASN A 259 16.24 -4.08 -22.54
C ASN A 259 15.38 -3.68 -21.31
N TYR A 260 14.09 -3.47 -21.50
CA TYR A 260 13.10 -3.18 -20.45
C TYR A 260 12.40 -4.46 -20.00
N HIS A 261 11.99 -4.46 -18.73
CA HIS A 261 11.29 -5.59 -18.09
C HIS A 261 9.82 -5.62 -18.46
N ASP A 262 9.16 -4.46 -18.48
CA ASP A 262 7.75 -4.28 -18.80
C ASP A 262 7.52 -2.92 -19.48
N ALA A 263 6.31 -2.70 -19.94
CA ALA A 263 5.79 -1.40 -20.32
C ALA A 263 4.38 -1.26 -19.74
N PHE A 264 4.11 -0.16 -19.08
CA PHE A 264 2.81 0.11 -18.49
C PHE A 264 2.05 1.16 -19.29
N ALA A 265 0.78 0.85 -19.61
CA ALA A 265 -0.16 1.82 -20.13
C ALA A 265 -1.07 2.32 -19.00
N PHE A 266 -1.03 3.63 -18.76
CA PHE A 266 -1.87 4.36 -17.81
C PHE A 266 -3.02 4.99 -18.57
N LEU A 267 -4.24 4.65 -18.20
CA LEU A 267 -5.46 5.10 -18.85
C LEU A 267 -6.30 5.91 -17.88
N THR A 268 -6.37 7.23 -18.07
CA THR A 268 -7.39 8.05 -17.41
C THR A 268 -8.70 7.89 -18.20
N TRP A 269 -9.73 7.37 -17.55
CA TRP A 269 -10.96 7.00 -18.21
C TRP A 269 -12.19 7.26 -17.34
N TYR A 270 -13.35 7.24 -17.99
CA TYR A 270 -14.64 7.38 -17.34
C TYR A 270 -15.64 6.38 -17.96
N GLY A 271 -16.40 5.69 -17.12
CA GLY A 271 -17.38 4.71 -17.53
C GLY A 271 -17.83 3.82 -16.38
N ASN A 272 -18.56 2.78 -16.68
CA ASN A 272 -18.94 1.72 -15.73
C ASN A 272 -17.83 0.65 -15.66
N ARG A 273 -17.48 0.13 -16.84
CA ARG A 273 -16.40 -0.84 -17.02
C ARG A 273 -15.67 -0.60 -18.33
N MET A 274 -14.44 -1.04 -18.39
CA MET A 274 -13.63 -1.08 -19.61
C MET A 274 -13.14 -2.51 -19.84
N GLU A 275 -13.32 -3.03 -21.04
CA GLU A 275 -12.81 -4.34 -21.45
C GLU A 275 -11.65 -4.15 -22.43
N VAL A 276 -10.61 -4.96 -22.29
CA VAL A 276 -9.40 -4.95 -23.12
C VAL A 276 -9.33 -6.25 -23.92
N PHE A 277 -9.14 -6.12 -25.23
CA PHE A 277 -9.06 -7.24 -26.15
C PHE A 277 -7.74 -7.22 -26.93
N ASP A 278 -7.16 -8.40 -27.11
CA ASP A 278 -6.15 -8.69 -28.12
C ASP A 278 -6.83 -9.49 -29.24
N GLY A 279 -6.97 -8.91 -30.44
CA GLY A 279 -7.85 -9.45 -31.47
C GLY A 279 -9.29 -9.62 -30.99
N GLU A 280 -9.77 -10.86 -30.95
CA GLU A 280 -11.11 -11.20 -30.46
C GLU A 280 -11.11 -11.70 -29.00
N GLU A 281 -9.94 -11.94 -28.41
CA GLU A 281 -9.81 -12.44 -27.05
C GLU A 281 -9.86 -11.31 -26.05
N LYS A 282 -10.75 -11.42 -25.03
CA LYS A 282 -10.75 -10.52 -23.88
C LYS A 282 -9.63 -10.91 -22.91
N ILE A 283 -8.60 -10.07 -22.82
CA ILE A 283 -7.42 -10.31 -22.01
C ILE A 283 -7.50 -9.68 -20.62
N ASN A 284 -8.28 -8.59 -20.46
CA ASN A 284 -8.45 -7.90 -19.17
C ASN A 284 -9.76 -7.16 -19.11
N ASP A 285 -10.17 -6.74 -17.90
CA ASP A 285 -11.24 -5.78 -17.68
C ASP A 285 -10.99 -4.92 -16.43
N TYR A 286 -11.61 -3.75 -16.40
CA TYR A 286 -11.56 -2.81 -15.30
C TYR A 286 -12.95 -2.33 -14.94
N PHE A 287 -13.28 -2.35 -13.65
CA PHE A 287 -14.43 -1.63 -13.12
C PHE A 287 -13.99 -0.22 -12.69
N TYR A 288 -14.82 0.75 -12.97
CA TYR A 288 -14.50 2.14 -12.67
C TYR A 288 -14.45 2.39 -11.16
N THR A 289 -13.34 2.91 -10.68
CA THR A 289 -13.10 3.24 -9.26
C THR A 289 -12.80 4.73 -9.04
N GLY A 290 -12.79 5.53 -10.11
CA GLY A 290 -12.32 6.91 -10.08
C GLY A 290 -10.81 7.05 -10.21
N GLN A 291 -10.09 5.93 -10.38
CA GLN A 291 -8.65 5.89 -10.58
C GLN A 291 -8.28 5.54 -12.01
N GLU A 292 -7.03 5.78 -12.39
CA GLU A 292 -6.49 5.32 -13.66
C GLU A 292 -6.46 3.78 -13.73
N ALA A 293 -6.72 3.25 -14.91
CA ALA A 293 -6.46 1.84 -15.19
C ALA A 293 -4.98 1.67 -15.57
N LEU A 294 -4.34 0.68 -14.95
CA LEU A 294 -2.94 0.33 -15.20
C LEU A 294 -2.88 -1.03 -15.89
N LEU A 295 -2.35 -1.06 -17.12
CA LEU A 295 -2.20 -2.26 -17.93
C LEU A 295 -0.71 -2.58 -18.11
N SER A 296 -0.27 -3.76 -17.62
CA SER A 296 1.06 -4.30 -17.92
C SER A 296 1.03 -4.90 -19.33
N LEU A 297 1.77 -4.30 -20.23
CA LEU A 297 1.87 -4.75 -21.62
C LEU A 297 2.82 -5.95 -21.75
N GLY A 298 3.84 -6.03 -20.89
CA GLY A 298 4.75 -7.17 -20.82
C GLY A 298 4.07 -8.46 -20.35
N TYR A 299 3.09 -8.37 -19.44
CA TYR A 299 2.29 -9.51 -19.02
C TYR A 299 1.51 -10.14 -20.19
N PHE A 300 1.11 -9.33 -21.17
CA PHE A 300 0.40 -9.76 -22.39
C PHE A 300 1.34 -9.87 -23.60
N GLU A 301 2.62 -10.13 -23.38
CA GLU A 301 3.63 -10.39 -24.43
C GLU A 301 3.85 -9.21 -25.40
N PHE A 302 3.67 -7.98 -24.94
CA PHE A 302 3.87 -6.74 -25.71
C PHE A 302 3.02 -6.66 -26.99
N PRO A 303 1.69 -6.62 -26.89
CA PRO A 303 0.81 -6.53 -28.06
C PRO A 303 1.01 -5.21 -28.80
N GLU A 304 1.10 -5.25 -30.13
CA GLU A 304 1.22 -4.05 -30.97
C GLU A 304 -0.11 -3.32 -31.16
N LYS A 305 -1.22 -4.01 -30.89
CA LYS A 305 -2.55 -3.47 -31.07
C LYS A 305 -3.54 -4.06 -30.08
N LEU A 306 -4.30 -3.19 -29.42
CA LEU A 306 -5.38 -3.58 -28.51
C LEU A 306 -6.67 -2.87 -28.88
N LYS A 307 -7.81 -3.53 -28.61
CA LYS A 307 -9.14 -2.93 -28.64
C LYS A 307 -9.62 -2.69 -27.22
N LEU A 308 -10.05 -1.45 -26.93
CA LEU A 308 -10.59 -1.07 -25.63
C LEU A 308 -12.07 -0.71 -25.81
N VAL A 309 -12.94 -1.33 -25.02
CA VAL A 309 -14.37 -1.08 -25.06
C VAL A 309 -14.81 -0.53 -23.72
N VAL A 310 -15.26 0.72 -23.69
CA VAL A 310 -15.72 1.40 -22.48
C VAL A 310 -17.24 1.47 -22.50
N TYR A 311 -17.86 0.96 -21.45
CA TYR A 311 -19.31 0.99 -21.26
C TYR A 311 -19.73 2.17 -20.39
N PRO A 312 -20.90 2.78 -20.65
CA PRO A 312 -21.30 4.00 -19.97
C PRO A 312 -21.63 3.79 -18.50
N LEU A 313 -21.39 4.83 -17.72
CA LEU A 313 -21.83 4.96 -16.34
C LEU A 313 -23.10 5.80 -16.31
N HIS A 314 -24.20 5.24 -15.82
CA HIS A 314 -25.48 5.93 -15.70
C HIS A 314 -25.80 6.29 -14.25
N PRO A 315 -26.55 7.37 -14.01
CA PRO A 315 -27.10 7.66 -12.69
C PRO A 315 -27.97 6.48 -12.22
N GLY A 316 -27.66 5.95 -11.06
CA GLY A 316 -28.39 4.79 -10.48
C GLY A 316 -27.78 3.43 -10.79
N ASP A 317 -26.69 3.36 -11.56
CA ASP A 317 -25.91 2.12 -11.66
C ASP A 317 -25.46 1.68 -10.26
N PRO A 318 -25.50 0.37 -9.94
CA PRO A 318 -25.14 -0.16 -8.62
C PRO A 318 -23.62 -0.15 -8.42
N ILE A 319 -22.98 0.98 -8.69
CA ILE A 319 -21.55 1.21 -8.46
C ILE A 319 -21.40 2.01 -7.19
N PHE A 320 -20.65 1.43 -6.25
CA PHE A 320 -20.47 1.99 -4.92
C PHE A 320 -19.15 2.75 -4.84
N LEU A 321 -19.05 3.87 -5.55
CA LEU A 321 -17.91 4.79 -5.48
C LEU A 321 -17.97 5.62 -4.20
N GLU A 322 -16.83 5.93 -3.61
CA GLU A 322 -16.75 6.86 -2.48
C GLU A 322 -17.13 8.28 -2.92
N LYS A 323 -16.63 8.68 -4.08
CA LYS A 323 -16.95 9.96 -4.72
C LYS A 323 -17.53 9.69 -6.11
N GLN A 324 -18.73 10.19 -6.35
CA GLN A 324 -19.31 10.13 -7.69
C GLN A 324 -18.52 11.08 -8.60
N PRO A 325 -18.11 10.63 -9.78
CA PRO A 325 -17.43 11.49 -10.73
C PRO A 325 -18.38 12.54 -11.30
N ASP A 326 -17.86 13.73 -11.55
CA ASP A 326 -18.59 14.76 -12.28
C ASP A 326 -18.53 14.43 -13.77
N ALA A 327 -19.66 14.08 -14.36
CA ALA A 327 -19.82 13.94 -15.81
C ALA A 327 -19.85 15.36 -16.44
N ALA A 328 -18.69 16.00 -16.53
CA ALA A 328 -18.58 17.42 -16.86
C ALA A 328 -19.04 17.77 -18.29
N ASP A 329 -19.14 16.80 -19.19
CA ASP A 329 -19.46 17.00 -20.61
C ASP A 329 -20.65 16.17 -21.11
N GLY A 330 -21.37 15.51 -20.18
CA GLY A 330 -22.53 14.68 -20.53
C GLY A 330 -22.17 13.37 -21.25
N CYS A 331 -20.90 13.06 -21.40
CA CYS A 331 -20.43 11.80 -21.97
C CYS A 331 -20.42 10.71 -20.90
N ALA A 332 -21.16 9.63 -21.15
CA ALA A 332 -21.32 8.54 -20.18
C ALA A 332 -20.15 7.53 -20.18
N CYS A 333 -19.26 7.58 -21.16
CA CYS A 333 -18.05 6.75 -21.24
C CYS A 333 -17.01 7.34 -22.19
N LYS A 334 -15.74 7.35 -21.77
CA LYS A 334 -14.59 7.81 -22.59
C LYS A 334 -13.25 7.39 -22.00
N ILE A 335 -12.22 7.37 -22.83
CA ILE A 335 -10.82 7.42 -22.38
C ILE A 335 -10.34 8.86 -22.64
N GLU A 336 -9.84 9.51 -21.58
CA GLU A 336 -9.44 10.92 -21.63
C GLU A 336 -7.95 11.09 -21.95
N LYS A 337 -7.12 10.23 -21.35
CA LYS A 337 -5.66 10.30 -21.51
C LYS A 337 -5.07 8.90 -21.57
N LEU A 338 -3.98 8.79 -22.29
CA LEU A 338 -3.10 7.64 -22.33
C LEU A 338 -1.67 8.12 -22.11
N HIS A 339 -0.96 7.42 -21.24
CA HIS A 339 0.49 7.51 -21.11
C HIS A 339 1.06 6.10 -21.11
N VAL A 340 2.19 5.88 -21.78
CA VAL A 340 2.87 4.58 -21.79
C VAL A 340 4.32 4.78 -21.36
N GLU A 341 4.76 3.96 -20.43
CA GLU A 341 6.09 4.07 -19.82
C GLU A 341 6.77 2.69 -19.80
N THR A 342 8.05 2.63 -20.16
CA THR A 342 8.87 1.42 -20.03
C THR A 342 9.41 1.29 -18.62
N ILE A 343 9.41 0.06 -18.12
CA ILE A 343 9.89 -0.30 -16.78
C ILE A 343 11.12 -1.18 -16.93
N PHE A 344 12.21 -0.81 -16.29
CA PHE A 344 13.50 -1.52 -16.29
C PHE A 344 13.72 -2.25 -14.97
N ARG A 345 14.66 -3.20 -14.98
CA ARG A 345 15.14 -3.89 -13.78
C ARG A 345 16.68 -3.87 -13.69
#